data_6a55a9de07d2e314402d8cd75db63cb9
#
_entry.id   6a55a9de07d2e314402d8cd75db63cb9
#
_cell.length_a   1.000
_cell.length_b   1.000
_cell.length_c   1.000
_cell.angle_alpha   90.00
_cell.angle_beta   90.00
_cell.angle_gamma   90.00
#
_symmetry.space_group_name_H-M   'P 1'
#
loop_
_entity.id
_entity.type
_entity.pdbx_description
1 polymer ?
#
loop_
_entity_poly.entity_id
_entity_poly.type
_entity_poly.pdbx_seq_one_letter_code
_entity_poly.pdbx_strand_id
1 'polypeptide(L)'
;MDALKACGAAGFTDDGIPLMDEKLVKQAMEKARELNLPLSFHEEDPAFIINNGINKGVVSDQLGIGGSPALAEDSLVARDCMIALHTGAAVNIQHISSRNSVKMVALAKQLGADVWAEVTPHHFTLDETAVLKHGTLAKMNPPLRTEKDREALIEGLKSGAIDIIATDHAPHSREEKAVSYTHLR
;
A
#
# COMPACT_ATOMS: atom_id res chain seq x y z
N MET A 1 -14.65 13.78 11.23
CA MET A 1 -14.63 12.41 11.80
C MET A 1 -15.79 12.18 12.77
N ASP A 2 -16.08 13.09 13.71
CA ASP A 2 -17.18 12.93 14.69
C ASP A 2 -18.54 12.67 14.05
N ALA A 3 -18.93 13.47 13.06
CA ALA A 3 -20.19 13.28 12.34
C ALA A 3 -20.28 11.91 11.64
N LEU A 4 -19.16 11.46 11.04
CA LEU A 4 -19.10 10.14 10.39
C LEU A 4 -19.26 9.01 11.41
N LYS A 5 -18.61 9.11 12.57
CA LYS A 5 -18.80 8.16 13.67
C LYS A 5 -20.26 8.14 14.14
N ALA A 6 -20.86 9.31 14.32
CA ALA A 6 -22.26 9.43 14.72
C ALA A 6 -23.23 8.77 13.70
N CYS A 7 -22.83 8.73 12.41
CA CYS A 7 -23.56 8.02 11.35
C CYS A 7 -23.21 6.53 11.25
N GLY A 8 -22.37 5.99 12.14
CA GLY A 8 -22.05 4.56 12.18
C GLY A 8 -20.79 4.15 11.40
N ALA A 9 -19.89 5.09 11.06
CA ALA A 9 -18.61 4.73 10.46
C ALA A 9 -17.80 3.82 11.40
N ALA A 10 -17.26 2.72 10.84
CA ALA A 10 -16.45 1.73 11.57
C ALA A 10 -14.95 2.07 11.56
N GLY A 11 -14.50 2.99 10.72
CA GLY A 11 -13.13 3.46 10.55
C GLY A 11 -13.06 4.57 9.52
N PHE A 12 -11.85 5.02 9.20
CA PHE A 12 -11.60 6.05 8.20
C PHE A 12 -10.48 5.61 7.28
N THR A 13 -10.47 6.12 6.05
CA THR A 13 -9.47 5.79 5.03
C THR A 13 -9.19 6.99 4.13
N ASP A 14 -8.01 7.02 3.55
CA ASP A 14 -7.61 7.91 2.47
C ASP A 14 -7.49 7.18 1.12
N ASP A 15 -8.06 5.98 1.02
CA ASP A 15 -7.91 5.05 -0.09
C ASP A 15 -7.83 5.71 -1.47
N GLY A 16 -6.75 5.40 -2.20
CA GLY A 16 -6.42 5.88 -3.54
C GLY A 16 -5.79 7.28 -3.61
N ILE A 17 -5.83 8.10 -2.56
CA ILE A 17 -5.20 9.44 -2.52
C ILE A 17 -4.52 9.65 -1.16
N PRO A 18 -3.23 9.29 -1.03
CA PRO A 18 -2.54 9.33 0.24
C PRO A 18 -2.46 10.73 0.84
N LEU A 19 -2.63 10.82 2.15
CA LEU A 19 -2.46 12.06 2.89
C LEU A 19 -0.97 12.42 2.97
N MET A 20 -0.58 13.51 2.30
CA MET A 20 0.83 13.93 2.22
C MET A 20 1.25 14.91 3.31
N ASP A 21 0.31 15.62 3.94
CA ASP A 21 0.61 16.55 5.05
C ASP A 21 0.74 15.77 6.36
N GLU A 22 1.96 15.66 6.89
CA GLU A 22 2.28 14.90 8.11
C GLU A 22 1.55 15.44 9.35
N LYS A 23 1.27 16.74 9.39
CA LYS A 23 0.51 17.35 10.50
C LYS A 23 -0.94 16.91 10.45
N LEU A 24 -1.51 16.87 9.25
CA LEU A 24 -2.88 16.38 9.04
C LEU A 24 -2.97 14.88 9.37
N VAL A 25 -2.01 14.08 8.93
CA VAL A 25 -1.93 12.64 9.27
C VAL A 25 -1.91 12.44 10.78
N LYS A 26 -1.01 13.16 11.48
CA LYS A 26 -0.92 13.09 12.94
C LYS A 26 -2.24 13.49 13.61
N GLN A 27 -2.86 14.58 13.18
CA GLN A 27 -4.16 15.04 13.72
C GLN A 27 -5.28 14.02 13.46
N ALA A 28 -5.30 13.40 12.28
CA ALA A 28 -6.25 12.35 11.93
C ALA A 28 -6.07 11.12 12.83
N MET A 29 -4.83 10.69 13.07
CA MET A 29 -4.51 9.57 13.96
C MET A 29 -4.89 9.87 15.41
N GLU A 30 -4.55 11.06 15.94
CA GLU A 30 -4.96 11.47 17.29
C GLU A 30 -6.48 11.47 17.43
N LYS A 31 -7.18 12.00 16.43
CA LYS A 31 -8.65 12.04 16.43
C LYS A 31 -9.27 10.64 16.29
N ALA A 32 -8.72 9.77 15.46
CA ALA A 32 -9.19 8.40 15.33
C ALA A 32 -9.04 7.62 16.64
N ARG A 33 -7.90 7.79 17.34
CA ARG A 33 -7.69 7.23 18.68
C ARG A 33 -8.72 7.74 19.69
N GLU A 34 -8.96 9.05 19.74
CA GLU A 34 -9.99 9.66 20.61
C GLU A 34 -11.37 9.04 20.34
N LEU A 35 -11.68 8.80 19.08
CA LEU A 35 -12.92 8.19 18.65
C LEU A 35 -12.93 6.67 18.82
N ASN A 36 -11.82 6.03 19.18
CA ASN A 36 -11.65 4.57 19.21
C ASN A 36 -12.07 3.90 17.90
N LEU A 37 -11.58 4.43 16.78
CA LEU A 37 -11.81 3.91 15.43
C LEU A 37 -10.48 3.80 14.69
N PRO A 38 -10.29 2.74 13.85
CA PRO A 38 -9.07 2.58 13.07
C PRO A 38 -9.01 3.54 11.88
N LEU A 39 -7.77 3.76 11.41
CA LEU A 39 -7.46 4.38 10.13
C LEU A 39 -6.87 3.31 9.18
N SER A 40 -7.16 3.44 7.89
CA SER A 40 -6.61 2.57 6.86
C SER A 40 -6.01 3.44 5.76
N PHE A 41 -4.70 3.30 5.50
CA PHE A 41 -3.94 4.19 4.62
C PHE A 41 -3.45 3.49 3.36
N HIS A 42 -3.61 4.20 2.23
CA HIS A 42 -3.00 3.87 0.95
C HIS A 42 -1.63 4.53 0.85
N GLU A 43 -0.59 3.72 0.78
CA GLU A 43 0.79 4.18 0.96
C GLU A 43 1.53 4.23 -0.38
N GLU A 44 1.29 5.26 -1.17
CA GLU A 44 2.01 5.51 -2.42
C GLU A 44 2.30 7.00 -2.60
N ASP A 45 3.53 7.44 -2.29
CA ASP A 45 3.96 8.82 -2.48
C ASP A 45 4.04 9.18 -3.98
N PRO A 46 3.14 10.04 -4.48
CA PRO A 46 3.08 10.39 -5.90
C PRO A 46 4.32 11.14 -6.38
N ALA A 47 5.12 11.74 -5.49
CA ALA A 47 6.34 12.46 -5.86
C ALA A 47 7.41 11.54 -6.48
N PHE A 48 7.39 10.24 -6.17
CA PHE A 48 8.34 9.27 -6.70
C PHE A 48 7.84 8.52 -7.94
N ILE A 49 6.57 8.65 -8.29
CA ILE A 49 5.91 7.84 -9.33
C ILE A 49 6.01 8.54 -10.68
N ILE A 50 6.67 7.89 -11.65
CA ILE A 50 6.70 8.35 -13.04
C ILE A 50 5.57 7.70 -13.83
N ASN A 51 5.32 6.41 -13.58
CA ASN A 51 4.27 5.64 -14.24
C ASN A 51 3.67 4.69 -13.21
N ASN A 52 2.39 4.85 -12.95
CA ASN A 52 1.65 4.03 -12.00
C ASN A 52 1.32 2.65 -12.59
N GLY A 53 1.20 1.64 -11.74
CA GLY A 53 0.76 0.30 -12.12
C GLY A 53 1.85 -0.61 -12.70
N ILE A 54 3.12 -0.16 -12.75
CA ILE A 54 4.30 -1.00 -13.04
C ILE A 54 5.42 -0.67 -12.07
N ASN A 55 6.13 -1.68 -11.59
CA ASN A 55 7.30 -1.51 -10.74
C ASN A 55 8.44 -0.80 -11.49
N LYS A 56 9.09 0.19 -10.85
CA LYS A 56 10.35 0.76 -11.35
C LYS A 56 11.46 -0.25 -11.10
N GLY A 57 11.91 -0.91 -12.14
CA GLY A 57 12.89 -1.99 -12.07
C GLY A 57 13.27 -2.51 -13.45
N VAL A 58 13.80 -3.72 -13.48
CA VAL A 58 14.33 -4.34 -14.71
C VAL A 58 13.27 -4.40 -15.83
N VAL A 59 12.03 -4.75 -15.49
CA VAL A 59 10.95 -4.90 -16.49
C VAL A 59 10.54 -3.54 -17.05
N SER A 60 10.34 -2.51 -16.22
CA SER A 60 9.98 -1.17 -16.70
C SER A 60 11.10 -0.53 -17.52
N ASP A 61 12.36 -0.78 -17.14
CA ASP A 61 13.52 -0.30 -17.88
C ASP A 61 13.65 -0.99 -19.25
N GLN A 62 13.41 -2.30 -19.30
CA GLN A 62 13.37 -3.06 -20.57
C GLN A 62 12.27 -2.55 -21.52
N LEU A 63 11.14 -2.15 -20.96
CA LEU A 63 10.01 -1.62 -21.74
C LEU A 63 10.13 -0.12 -22.04
N GLY A 64 11.05 0.61 -21.39
CA GLY A 64 11.26 2.03 -21.58
C GLY A 64 10.11 2.93 -21.11
N ILE A 65 9.30 2.46 -20.14
CA ILE A 65 8.05 3.15 -19.74
C ILE A 65 8.08 3.80 -18.36
N GLY A 66 9.20 3.76 -17.65
CA GLY A 66 9.27 4.24 -16.26
C GLY A 66 8.53 3.31 -15.28
N GLY A 67 8.23 3.80 -14.09
CA GLY A 67 7.50 2.99 -13.12
C GLY A 67 7.35 3.67 -11.76
N SER A 68 6.68 2.98 -10.84
CA SER A 68 6.53 3.33 -9.42
C SER A 68 7.60 2.56 -8.62
N PRO A 69 8.60 3.22 -8.04
CA PRO A 69 9.61 2.56 -7.21
C PRO A 69 8.99 2.11 -5.88
N ALA A 70 9.55 1.05 -5.29
CA ALA A 70 9.15 0.62 -3.95
C ALA A 70 9.30 1.74 -2.89
N LEU A 71 10.22 2.69 -3.12
CA LEU A 71 10.40 3.86 -2.26
C LEU A 71 9.11 4.67 -2.07
N ALA A 72 8.23 4.73 -3.08
CA ALA A 72 6.97 5.43 -2.98
C ALA A 72 6.09 4.86 -1.85
N GLU A 73 6.07 3.54 -1.70
CA GLU A 73 5.38 2.84 -0.61
C GLU A 73 6.20 2.90 0.69
N ASP A 74 7.47 2.50 0.63
CA ASP A 74 8.35 2.38 1.80
C ASP A 74 8.41 3.66 2.64
N SER A 75 8.44 4.83 2.00
CA SER A 75 8.56 6.13 2.68
C SER A 75 7.31 6.47 3.49
N LEU A 76 6.12 6.26 2.93
CA LEU A 76 4.87 6.54 3.63
C LEU A 76 4.59 5.50 4.71
N VAL A 77 4.82 4.21 4.44
CA VAL A 77 4.70 3.16 5.46
C VAL A 77 5.60 3.46 6.67
N ALA A 78 6.85 3.85 6.43
CA ALA A 78 7.76 4.21 7.54
C ALA A 78 7.26 5.44 8.31
N ARG A 79 6.80 6.49 7.62
CA ARG A 79 6.23 7.71 8.22
C ARG A 79 5.05 7.36 9.10
N ASP A 80 4.09 6.62 8.57
CA ASP A 80 2.79 6.41 9.23
C ASP A 80 2.89 5.39 10.36
N CYS A 81 3.76 4.39 10.23
CA CYS A 81 4.13 3.53 11.35
C CYS A 81 4.73 4.31 12.54
N MET A 82 5.59 5.30 12.27
CA MET A 82 6.19 6.12 13.34
C MET A 82 5.19 7.10 13.95
N ILE A 83 4.28 7.67 13.16
CA ILE A 83 3.21 8.52 13.68
C ILE A 83 2.22 7.69 14.50
N ALA A 84 1.86 6.48 14.04
CA ALA A 84 1.02 5.54 14.79
C ALA A 84 1.62 5.17 16.13
N LEU A 85 2.92 4.85 16.17
CA LEU A 85 3.66 4.58 17.41
C LEU A 85 3.59 5.75 18.40
N HIS A 86 3.75 6.98 17.89
CA HIS A 86 3.71 8.20 18.72
C HIS A 86 2.30 8.53 19.22
N THR A 87 1.28 8.38 18.38
CA THR A 87 -0.10 8.75 18.72
C THR A 87 -0.85 7.64 19.43
N GLY A 88 -0.44 6.37 19.29
CA GLY A 88 -1.13 5.19 19.75
C GLY A 88 -2.46 4.94 19.03
N ALA A 89 -2.58 5.42 17.79
CA ALA A 89 -3.73 5.14 16.94
C ALA A 89 -3.64 3.73 16.35
N ALA A 90 -4.79 3.07 16.17
CA ALA A 90 -4.89 1.85 15.40
C ALA A 90 -4.86 2.16 13.90
N VAL A 91 -3.85 1.64 13.20
CA VAL A 91 -3.60 1.92 11.79
C VAL A 91 -3.49 0.63 10.99
N ASN A 92 -4.19 0.55 9.87
CA ASN A 92 -4.04 -0.49 8.87
C ASN A 92 -3.29 0.05 7.65
N ILE A 93 -2.23 -0.62 7.24
CA ILE A 93 -1.50 -0.34 6.00
C ILE A 93 -2.10 -1.21 4.89
N GLN A 94 -2.71 -0.57 3.90
CA GLN A 94 -3.40 -1.26 2.81
C GLN A 94 -2.41 -1.93 1.84
N HIS A 95 -2.82 -3.04 1.25
CA HIS A 95 -2.22 -3.75 0.11
C HIS A 95 -0.69 -3.62 -0.02
N ILE A 96 0.03 -3.92 1.04
CA ILE A 96 1.49 -3.84 1.08
C ILE A 96 2.13 -4.68 -0.03
N SER A 97 3.11 -4.12 -0.74
CA SER A 97 3.74 -4.76 -1.91
C SER A 97 5.25 -4.92 -1.81
N SER A 98 5.91 -4.15 -0.94
CA SER A 98 7.37 -4.09 -0.80
C SER A 98 7.88 -4.86 0.39
N ARG A 99 9.03 -5.52 0.24
CA ARG A 99 9.76 -6.19 1.33
C ARG A 99 10.23 -5.25 2.44
N ASN A 100 10.51 -3.98 2.10
CA ASN A 100 10.94 -3.02 3.12
C ASN A 100 9.75 -2.57 3.95
N SER A 101 8.60 -2.36 3.33
CA SER A 101 7.35 -2.07 4.02
C SER A 101 6.98 -3.17 5.02
N VAL A 102 7.15 -4.47 4.65
CA VAL A 102 6.96 -5.59 5.58
C VAL A 102 7.86 -5.44 6.80
N LYS A 103 9.14 -5.08 6.60
CA LYS A 103 10.10 -4.89 7.70
C LYS A 103 9.74 -3.69 8.57
N MET A 104 9.25 -2.59 7.98
CA MET A 104 8.84 -1.40 8.73
C MET A 104 7.63 -1.70 9.61
N VAL A 105 6.63 -2.40 9.08
CA VAL A 105 5.47 -2.84 9.87
C VAL A 105 5.91 -3.78 11.01
N ALA A 106 6.76 -4.78 10.72
CA ALA A 106 7.27 -5.68 11.74
C ALA A 106 8.02 -4.94 12.86
N LEU A 107 8.87 -3.96 12.49
CA LEU A 107 9.58 -3.11 13.45
C LEU A 107 8.62 -2.26 14.27
N ALA A 108 7.64 -1.63 13.64
CA ALA A 108 6.64 -0.81 14.35
C ALA A 108 5.87 -1.63 15.39
N LYS A 109 5.44 -2.84 15.03
CA LYS A 109 4.81 -3.78 15.97
C LYS A 109 5.73 -4.15 17.14
N GLN A 110 7.02 -4.45 16.86
CA GLN A 110 8.01 -4.72 17.90
C GLN A 110 8.22 -3.55 18.87
N LEU A 111 8.09 -2.32 18.37
CA LEU A 111 8.17 -1.09 19.17
C LEU A 111 6.88 -0.80 19.94
N GLY A 112 5.80 -1.56 19.70
CA GLY A 112 4.52 -1.42 20.39
C GLY A 112 3.48 -0.53 19.69
N ALA A 113 3.66 -0.23 18.40
CA ALA A 113 2.63 0.44 17.60
C ALA A 113 1.45 -0.50 17.32
N ASP A 114 0.23 0.02 17.39
CA ASP A 114 -0.99 -0.69 16.99
C ASP A 114 -1.18 -0.57 15.47
N VAL A 115 -0.32 -1.29 14.74
CA VAL A 115 -0.29 -1.30 13.28
C VAL A 115 -0.65 -2.68 12.75
N TRP A 116 -1.54 -2.71 11.78
CA TRP A 116 -1.96 -3.86 11.01
C TRP A 116 -1.51 -3.67 9.57
N ALA A 117 -1.31 -4.75 8.84
CA ALA A 117 -1.00 -4.69 7.41
C ALA A 117 -1.78 -5.75 6.65
N GLU A 118 -2.17 -5.40 5.44
CA GLU A 118 -2.81 -6.33 4.53
C GLU A 118 -1.98 -6.55 3.26
N VAL A 119 -2.19 -7.70 2.63
CA VAL A 119 -1.60 -8.03 1.34
C VAL A 119 -2.66 -8.63 0.43
N THR A 120 -2.54 -8.38 -0.87
CA THR A 120 -3.48 -8.95 -1.84
C THR A 120 -2.98 -10.28 -2.39
N PRO A 121 -3.89 -11.17 -2.84
CA PRO A 121 -3.52 -12.43 -3.48
C PRO A 121 -2.57 -12.26 -4.67
N HIS A 122 -2.75 -11.25 -5.50
CA HIS A 122 -1.90 -11.02 -6.66
C HIS A 122 -0.47 -10.61 -6.27
N HIS A 123 -0.27 -9.87 -5.16
CA HIS A 123 1.08 -9.47 -4.73
C HIS A 123 1.92 -10.63 -4.16
N PHE A 124 1.32 -11.65 -3.56
CA PHE A 124 2.08 -12.80 -3.08
C PHE A 124 2.09 -14.01 -4.04
N THR A 125 1.36 -13.93 -5.17
CA THR A 125 1.36 -15.00 -6.19
C THR A 125 2.10 -14.65 -7.47
N LEU A 126 2.21 -13.35 -7.80
CA LEU A 126 2.82 -12.84 -9.03
C LEU A 126 3.96 -11.87 -8.70
N ASP A 127 4.87 -11.69 -9.65
CA ASP A 127 5.93 -10.69 -9.63
C ASP A 127 5.90 -9.81 -10.90
N GLU A 128 6.79 -8.83 -10.99
CA GLU A 128 6.86 -7.88 -12.11
C GLU A 128 7.03 -8.53 -13.48
N THR A 129 7.55 -9.78 -13.57
CA THR A 129 7.70 -10.50 -14.83
C THR A 129 6.36 -10.89 -15.46
N ALA A 130 5.28 -10.92 -14.68
CA ALA A 130 3.92 -11.13 -15.19
C ALA A 130 3.53 -10.07 -16.24
N VAL A 131 4.11 -8.87 -16.18
CA VAL A 131 3.90 -7.81 -17.17
C VAL A 131 4.41 -8.24 -18.56
N LEU A 132 5.56 -8.93 -18.64
CA LEU A 132 6.11 -9.42 -19.91
C LEU A 132 5.21 -10.47 -20.55
N LYS A 133 4.48 -11.24 -19.75
CA LYS A 133 3.59 -12.31 -20.20
C LYS A 133 2.17 -11.83 -20.51
N HIS A 134 1.64 -10.94 -19.71
CA HIS A 134 0.24 -10.54 -19.72
C HIS A 134 0.01 -9.06 -20.11
N GLY A 135 1.09 -8.30 -20.36
CA GLY A 135 1.00 -6.89 -20.73
C GLY A 135 0.20 -6.09 -19.69
N THR A 136 -0.66 -5.22 -20.18
CA THR A 136 -1.47 -4.33 -19.32
C THR A 136 -2.49 -5.06 -18.44
N LEU A 137 -2.78 -6.34 -18.69
CA LEU A 137 -3.62 -7.13 -17.79
C LEU A 137 -2.96 -7.39 -16.44
N ALA A 138 -1.61 -7.33 -16.37
CA ALA A 138 -0.85 -7.41 -15.13
C ALA A 138 -0.63 -6.04 -14.46
N LYS A 139 -1.23 -4.97 -14.95
CA LYS A 139 -1.18 -3.65 -14.36
C LYS A 139 -2.02 -3.60 -13.09
N MET A 140 -1.42 -3.21 -11.98
CA MET A 140 -2.02 -3.14 -10.64
C MET A 140 -1.46 -1.96 -9.87
N ASN A 141 -2.19 -1.47 -8.91
CA ASN A 141 -1.78 -0.38 -8.02
C ASN A 141 -2.04 -0.77 -6.56
N PRO A 142 -1.01 -0.92 -5.72
CA PRO A 142 0.42 -0.88 -6.03
C PRO A 142 0.86 -1.91 -7.08
N PRO A 143 2.00 -1.68 -7.80
CA PRO A 143 2.41 -2.61 -8.84
C PRO A 143 2.93 -3.93 -8.28
N LEU A 144 2.88 -4.97 -9.12
CA LEU A 144 3.60 -6.22 -8.86
C LEU A 144 5.09 -5.92 -8.76
N ARG A 145 5.72 -6.30 -7.66
CA ARG A 145 7.13 -6.03 -7.35
C ARG A 145 8.03 -7.19 -7.79
N THR A 146 9.27 -7.17 -7.34
CA THR A 146 10.24 -8.23 -7.65
C THR A 146 9.89 -9.55 -6.95
N GLU A 147 10.47 -10.65 -7.42
CA GLU A 147 10.37 -11.96 -6.76
C GLU A 147 10.77 -11.91 -5.28
N LYS A 148 11.82 -11.13 -4.94
CA LYS A 148 12.26 -10.95 -3.54
C LYS A 148 11.22 -10.23 -2.69
N ASP A 149 10.44 -9.35 -3.27
CA ASP A 149 9.34 -8.68 -2.57
C ASP A 149 8.21 -9.67 -2.35
N ARG A 150 7.84 -10.45 -3.38
CA ARG A 150 6.84 -11.52 -3.29
C ARG A 150 7.18 -12.55 -2.20
N GLU A 151 8.44 -13.02 -2.16
CA GLU A 151 8.91 -13.94 -1.10
C GLU A 151 8.79 -13.31 0.30
N ALA A 152 9.14 -12.02 0.45
CA ALA A 152 9.03 -11.31 1.72
C ALA A 152 7.58 -11.15 2.17
N LEU A 153 6.63 -10.95 1.24
CA LEU A 153 5.19 -10.90 1.56
C LEU A 153 4.70 -12.25 2.09
N ILE A 154 5.10 -13.36 1.45
CA ILE A 154 4.76 -14.71 1.91
C ILE A 154 5.32 -14.96 3.31
N GLU A 155 6.57 -14.57 3.56
CA GLU A 155 7.18 -14.71 4.89
C GLU A 155 6.53 -13.78 5.92
N GLY A 156 6.12 -12.57 5.50
CA GLY A 156 5.35 -11.65 6.32
C GLY A 156 4.01 -12.23 6.80
N LEU A 157 3.31 -12.95 5.92
CA LEU A 157 2.09 -13.68 6.27
C LEU A 157 2.35 -14.81 7.27
N LYS A 158 3.43 -15.59 7.07
CA LYS A 158 3.78 -16.71 7.96
C LYS A 158 4.22 -16.24 9.34
N SER A 159 4.97 -15.14 9.40
CA SER A 159 5.51 -14.59 10.65
C SER A 159 4.52 -13.74 11.44
N GLY A 160 3.37 -13.36 10.84
CA GLY A 160 2.40 -12.44 11.44
C GLY A 160 2.82 -10.97 11.35
N ALA A 161 3.81 -10.62 10.53
CA ALA A 161 4.09 -9.23 10.18
C ALA A 161 2.94 -8.63 9.36
N ILE A 162 2.32 -9.45 8.49
CA ILE A 162 1.11 -9.14 7.73
C ILE A 162 -0.05 -9.92 8.36
N ASP A 163 -1.16 -9.25 8.62
CA ASP A 163 -2.29 -9.77 9.40
C ASP A 163 -3.46 -10.22 8.54
N ILE A 164 -3.64 -9.57 7.38
CA ILE A 164 -4.88 -9.64 6.60
C ILE A 164 -4.55 -9.98 5.15
N ILE A 165 -5.38 -10.82 4.54
CA ILE A 165 -5.43 -10.98 3.09
C ILE A 165 -6.67 -10.25 2.59
N ALA A 166 -6.45 -9.14 1.87
CA ALA A 166 -7.50 -8.33 1.26
C ALA A 166 -7.40 -8.41 -0.26
N THR A 167 -8.52 -8.45 -0.96
CA THR A 167 -8.51 -8.65 -2.42
C THR A 167 -8.22 -7.39 -3.21
N ASP A 168 -8.52 -6.23 -2.66
CA ASP A 168 -8.52 -4.96 -3.39
C ASP A 168 -9.30 -5.11 -4.73
N HIS A 169 -10.51 -5.66 -4.64
CA HIS A 169 -11.32 -6.01 -5.81
C HIS A 169 -11.90 -4.77 -6.48
N ALA A 170 -11.10 -4.16 -7.37
CA ALA A 170 -11.47 -2.98 -8.17
C ALA A 170 -11.29 -3.31 -9.67
N PRO A 171 -12.19 -4.11 -10.27
CA PRO A 171 -11.99 -4.60 -11.63
C PRO A 171 -12.15 -3.47 -12.67
N HIS A 172 -11.26 -3.47 -13.65
CA HIS A 172 -11.33 -2.61 -14.83
C HIS A 172 -11.77 -3.42 -16.07
N SER A 173 -12.47 -2.78 -16.99
CA SER A 173 -12.85 -3.41 -18.26
C SER A 173 -11.60 -3.77 -19.09
N ARG A 174 -11.78 -4.64 -20.08
CA ARG A 174 -10.69 -4.99 -21.00
C ARG A 174 -10.22 -3.79 -21.82
N GLU A 175 -11.15 -2.92 -22.17
CA GLU A 175 -10.89 -1.68 -22.92
C GLU A 175 -10.04 -0.71 -22.07
N GLU A 176 -10.37 -0.52 -20.81
CA GLU A 176 -9.57 0.29 -19.88
C GLU A 176 -8.17 -0.29 -19.67
N LYS A 177 -8.06 -1.61 -19.49
CA LYS A 177 -6.78 -2.31 -19.38
C LYS A 177 -5.96 -2.32 -20.68
N ALA A 178 -6.60 -2.19 -21.85
CA ALA A 178 -5.91 -2.16 -23.14
C ALA A 178 -5.15 -0.85 -23.39
N VAL A 179 -5.43 0.20 -22.63
CA VAL A 179 -4.68 1.47 -22.68
C VAL A 179 -3.27 1.24 -22.13
N SER A 180 -2.27 1.78 -22.84
CA SER A 180 -0.86 1.65 -22.44
C SER A 180 -0.64 2.12 -21.00
N TYR A 181 0.45 1.68 -20.37
CA TYR A 181 0.82 2.04 -18.98
C TYR A 181 0.82 3.56 -18.68
N THR A 182 0.65 4.41 -19.67
CA THR A 182 0.68 5.86 -19.53
C THR A 182 -0.65 6.51 -19.09
N HIS A 183 -1.77 5.77 -19.02
CA HIS A 183 -3.10 6.40 -18.93
C HIS A 183 -4.10 5.79 -17.92
N LEU A 184 -3.68 4.89 -17.02
CA LEU A 184 -4.56 4.47 -15.92
C LEU A 184 -4.21 5.25 -14.65
N ARG A 185 -5.16 6.00 -14.17
CA ARG A 185 -5.18 6.55 -12.81
C ARG A 185 -5.88 5.57 -11.90
#